data_9f1ce9c6a05d374ebe8f77b0315900d0
#
_entry.id   9f1ce9c6a05d374ebe8f77b0315900d0
#
_cell.length_a   1.000
_cell.length_b   1.000
_cell.length_c   1.000
_cell.angle_alpha   90.00
_cell.angle_beta   90.00
_cell.angle_gamma   90.00
#
_symmetry.space_group_name_H-M   'P 1'
#
loop_
_entity.id
_entity.type
_entity.pdbx_description
1 polymer ?
#
loop_
_entity_poly.entity_id
_entity_poly.type
_entity_poly.pdbx_seq_one_letter_code
_entity_poly.pdbx_strand_id
1 'polypeptide(L)'
;MKPFAFDYEKPATIAEALALLGEAGDDAKVLAGGQSLGPMLNMRLVRPRRLIDITGIPDLHQITDDGDAIVFGACVTHAAIEDGRIPDPTGGMMPNVAAGIAYRAVRNRGTIGGSLVHADPAADWITTLAAIGAEVTVTGIDGQRRIAVDKLMVSTFETSLVAGELLVSIRVPKLSSDAKWGFYKFCRKTGEFAEAMSAVIVDPARGDIRVVIGATDTRPVVIADAATLISKPESIATVIEENGLANDAYDAQVRRVSLWRAIEQVMP
;
A
#
# COMPACT_ATOMS: atom_id res chain seq x y z
N MET A 1 9.00 23.50 12.23
CA MET A 1 10.36 23.82 11.72
C MET A 1 10.29 23.99 10.21
N LYS A 2 11.28 24.65 9.61
CA LYS A 2 11.38 24.72 8.13
C LYS A 2 12.36 23.65 7.64
N PRO A 3 12.15 23.07 6.45
CA PRO A 3 13.11 22.16 5.83
C PRO A 3 14.44 22.85 5.51
N PHE A 4 15.45 22.08 5.13
CA PHE A 4 16.62 22.62 4.45
C PHE A 4 16.22 23.14 3.06
N ALA A 5 17.05 23.99 2.48
CA ALA A 5 16.87 24.45 1.11
C ALA A 5 17.00 23.26 0.14
N PHE A 6 16.16 23.23 -0.87
CA PHE A 6 16.17 22.27 -1.96
C PHE A 6 15.69 22.96 -3.25
N ASP A 7 16.08 22.41 -4.38
CA ASP A 7 15.52 22.77 -5.68
C ASP A 7 14.18 22.05 -5.86
N TYR A 8 13.20 22.76 -6.43
CA TYR A 8 11.86 22.20 -6.65
C TYR A 8 11.57 22.15 -8.15
N GLU A 9 11.36 20.94 -8.66
CA GLU A 9 11.06 20.65 -10.05
C GLU A 9 9.65 20.09 -10.18
N LYS A 10 8.94 20.50 -11.23
CA LYS A 10 7.59 20.02 -11.50
C LYS A 10 7.47 19.58 -12.96
N PRO A 11 7.90 18.36 -13.28
CA PRO A 11 7.83 17.82 -14.63
C PRO A 11 6.36 17.67 -15.09
N ALA A 12 6.13 17.80 -16.39
CA ALA A 12 4.82 17.62 -17.00
C ALA A 12 4.59 16.18 -17.50
N THR A 13 5.65 15.40 -17.64
CA THR A 13 5.61 14.03 -18.17
C THR A 13 6.42 13.06 -17.31
N ILE A 14 6.11 11.74 -17.42
CA ILE A 14 6.90 10.67 -16.78
C ILE A 14 8.34 10.71 -17.30
N ALA A 15 8.55 10.94 -18.60
CA ALA A 15 9.89 10.99 -19.19
C ALA A 15 10.75 12.12 -18.60
N GLU A 16 10.18 13.31 -18.42
CA GLU A 16 10.87 14.42 -17.73
C GLU A 16 11.20 14.08 -16.28
N ALA A 17 10.26 13.44 -15.56
CA ALA A 17 10.49 13.02 -14.17
C ALA A 17 11.65 12.02 -14.06
N LEU A 18 11.71 11.05 -14.97
CA LEU A 18 12.80 10.06 -15.03
C LEU A 18 14.14 10.70 -15.38
N ALA A 19 14.18 11.67 -16.30
CA ALA A 19 15.39 12.40 -16.62
C ALA A 19 15.93 13.15 -15.40
N LEU A 20 15.06 13.86 -14.66
CA LEU A 20 15.43 14.57 -13.45
C LEU A 20 15.91 13.62 -12.33
N LEU A 21 15.29 12.43 -12.20
CA LEU A 21 15.73 11.39 -11.28
C LEU A 21 17.11 10.84 -11.63
N GLY A 22 17.34 10.58 -12.94
CA GLY A 22 18.63 10.08 -13.42
C GLY A 22 19.77 11.08 -13.23
N GLU A 23 19.49 12.39 -13.42
CA GLU A 23 20.48 13.45 -13.18
C GLU A 23 20.84 13.62 -11.72
N ALA A 24 19.86 13.54 -10.82
CA ALA A 24 20.05 13.86 -9.41
C ALA A 24 20.46 12.65 -8.56
N GLY A 25 20.24 11.42 -9.03
CA GLY A 25 20.54 10.21 -8.28
C GLY A 25 19.91 10.20 -6.88
N ASP A 26 20.68 9.82 -5.89
CA ASP A 26 20.23 9.71 -4.48
C ASP A 26 19.93 11.08 -3.83
N ASP A 27 20.37 12.18 -4.44
CA ASP A 27 20.13 13.55 -3.93
C ASP A 27 18.67 14.02 -4.21
N ALA A 28 17.87 13.27 -4.97
CA ALA A 28 16.48 13.60 -5.24
C ALA A 28 15.50 12.79 -4.37
N LYS A 29 14.33 13.39 -4.14
CA LYS A 29 13.14 12.69 -3.64
C LYS A 29 11.94 13.04 -4.49
N VAL A 30 11.15 12.01 -4.82
CA VAL A 30 9.87 12.19 -5.50
C VAL A 30 8.83 12.68 -4.50
N LEU A 31 8.11 13.72 -4.88
CA LEU A 31 7.00 14.28 -4.13
C LEU A 31 5.69 13.95 -4.86
N ALA A 32 4.87 13.10 -4.25
CA ALA A 32 3.48 12.86 -4.61
C ALA A 32 2.55 13.67 -3.67
N GLY A 33 1.69 13.02 -2.89
CA GLY A 33 0.80 13.70 -1.95
C GLY A 33 1.49 14.49 -0.83
N GLY A 34 2.73 14.18 -0.53
CA GLY A 34 3.58 14.88 0.45
C GLY A 34 3.20 14.65 1.91
N GLN A 35 2.33 13.70 2.22
CA GLN A 35 1.77 13.54 3.56
C GLN A 35 2.70 12.81 4.54
N SER A 36 3.70 12.10 4.03
CA SER A 36 4.83 11.57 4.82
C SER A 36 6.08 12.42 4.57
N LEU A 37 6.45 12.65 3.29
CA LEU A 37 7.66 13.40 2.95
C LEU A 37 7.65 14.83 3.49
N GLY A 38 6.52 15.55 3.48
CA GLY A 38 6.41 16.90 4.02
C GLY A 38 6.77 17.00 5.51
N PRO A 39 6.16 16.20 6.40
CA PRO A 39 6.59 16.08 7.79
C PRO A 39 8.06 15.71 7.95
N MET A 40 8.57 14.74 7.19
CA MET A 40 9.98 14.32 7.24
C MET A 40 10.94 15.47 6.89
N LEU A 41 10.61 16.27 5.89
CA LEU A 41 11.37 17.46 5.51
C LEU A 41 11.34 18.51 6.64
N ASN A 42 10.16 18.79 7.21
CA ASN A 42 10.00 19.75 8.29
C ASN A 42 10.74 19.34 9.56
N MET A 43 10.76 18.06 9.87
CA MET A 43 11.52 17.49 11.00
C MET A 43 13.01 17.29 10.67
N ARG A 44 13.42 17.56 9.42
CA ARG A 44 14.79 17.38 8.92
C ARG A 44 15.32 15.95 9.01
N LEU A 45 14.42 14.97 8.94
CA LEU A 45 14.76 13.53 8.87
C LEU A 45 15.36 13.18 7.51
N VAL A 46 14.94 13.87 6.46
CA VAL A 46 15.50 13.77 5.11
C VAL A 46 15.95 15.13 4.61
N ARG A 47 16.99 15.15 3.78
CA ARG A 47 17.65 16.37 3.29
C ARG A 47 17.98 16.26 1.81
N PRO A 48 16.98 16.05 0.93
CA PRO A 48 17.24 16.01 -0.49
C PRO A 48 17.71 17.36 -0.99
N ARG A 49 18.56 17.37 -2.01
CA ARG A 49 18.92 18.60 -2.73
C ARG A 49 17.85 18.98 -3.74
N ARG A 50 17.07 18.00 -4.23
CA ARG A 50 16.03 18.21 -5.24
C ARG A 50 14.74 17.49 -4.85
N LEU A 51 13.61 18.18 -5.00
CA LEU A 51 12.27 17.59 -4.94
C LEU A 51 11.66 17.58 -6.35
N ILE A 52 11.19 16.40 -6.77
CA ILE A 52 10.54 16.21 -8.07
C ILE A 52 9.05 15.97 -7.80
N ASP A 53 8.24 17.00 -8.02
CA ASP A 53 6.78 16.97 -7.81
C ASP A 53 6.08 16.36 -9.02
N ILE A 54 5.61 15.13 -8.86
CA ILE A 54 4.94 14.37 -9.92
C ILE A 54 3.42 14.57 -9.95
N THR A 55 2.86 15.38 -9.05
CA THR A 55 1.41 15.58 -8.94
C THR A 55 0.78 16.28 -10.15
N GLY A 56 1.60 16.91 -10.98
CA GLY A 56 1.16 17.57 -12.21
C GLY A 56 1.14 16.68 -13.44
N ILE A 57 1.62 15.43 -13.37
CA ILE A 57 1.72 14.51 -14.50
C ILE A 57 0.35 13.84 -14.74
N PRO A 58 -0.35 14.11 -15.87
CA PRO A 58 -1.71 13.60 -16.09
C PRO A 58 -1.78 12.08 -16.09
N ASP A 59 -0.79 11.39 -16.64
CA ASP A 59 -0.75 9.93 -16.75
C ASP A 59 -0.78 9.23 -15.39
N LEU A 60 -0.25 9.87 -14.35
CA LEU A 60 -0.24 9.33 -13.00
C LEU A 60 -1.59 9.45 -12.26
N HIS A 61 -2.58 10.09 -12.86
CA HIS A 61 -3.95 10.21 -12.38
C HIS A 61 -4.95 9.37 -13.18
N GLN A 62 -4.52 8.76 -14.28
CA GLN A 62 -5.39 7.97 -15.14
C GLN A 62 -5.89 6.71 -14.42
N ILE A 63 -7.09 6.30 -14.81
CA ILE A 63 -7.71 5.05 -14.37
C ILE A 63 -8.20 4.33 -15.62
N THR A 64 -7.75 3.09 -15.79
CA THR A 64 -8.03 2.30 -16.98
C THR A 64 -8.65 0.96 -16.59
N ASP A 65 -9.71 0.57 -17.26
CA ASP A 65 -10.25 -0.77 -17.20
C ASP A 65 -9.42 -1.70 -18.09
N ASP A 66 -8.74 -2.68 -17.49
CA ASP A 66 -7.87 -3.65 -18.17
C ASP A 66 -8.54 -5.04 -18.21
N GLY A 67 -9.87 -5.06 -18.36
CA GLY A 67 -10.66 -6.28 -18.44
C GLY A 67 -10.85 -6.97 -17.09
N ASP A 68 -9.89 -7.76 -16.64
CA ASP A 68 -9.89 -8.47 -15.36
C ASP A 68 -9.37 -7.64 -14.17
N ALA A 69 -8.94 -6.40 -14.41
CA ALA A 69 -8.41 -5.49 -13.40
C ALA A 69 -8.78 -4.03 -13.68
N ILE A 70 -8.63 -3.19 -12.67
CA ILE A 70 -8.56 -1.73 -12.83
C ILE A 70 -7.12 -1.29 -12.55
N VAL A 71 -6.58 -0.47 -13.44
CA VAL A 71 -5.26 0.13 -13.31
C VAL A 71 -5.41 1.56 -12.84
N PHE A 72 -4.86 1.86 -11.67
CA PHE A 72 -4.85 3.19 -11.05
C PHE A 72 -3.49 3.84 -11.25
N GLY A 73 -3.45 5.08 -11.71
CA GLY A 73 -2.23 5.88 -11.69
C GLY A 73 -1.74 6.12 -10.26
N ALA A 74 -0.43 6.24 -10.09
CA ALA A 74 0.22 6.32 -8.77
C ALA A 74 -0.21 7.53 -7.94
N CYS A 75 -0.68 8.61 -8.59
CA CYS A 75 -1.15 9.83 -7.94
C CYS A 75 -2.66 9.83 -7.63
N VAL A 76 -3.38 8.72 -7.83
CA VAL A 76 -4.76 8.58 -7.35
C VAL A 76 -4.80 8.74 -5.84
N THR A 77 -5.65 9.67 -5.36
CA THR A 77 -5.71 10.01 -3.93
C THR A 77 -6.58 9.07 -3.13
N HIS A 78 -6.27 8.91 -1.85
CA HIS A 78 -7.10 8.14 -0.92
C HIS A 78 -8.54 8.67 -0.88
N ALA A 79 -8.73 9.99 -0.96
CA ALA A 79 -10.06 10.61 -0.99
C ALA A 79 -10.84 10.28 -2.27
N ALA A 80 -10.19 10.10 -3.42
CA ALA A 80 -10.88 9.66 -4.63
C ALA A 80 -11.43 8.25 -4.50
N ILE A 81 -10.67 7.36 -3.84
CA ILE A 81 -11.07 5.98 -3.54
C ILE A 81 -12.19 5.97 -2.50
N GLU A 82 -12.01 6.67 -1.37
CA GLU A 82 -12.98 6.77 -0.28
C GLU A 82 -14.35 7.26 -0.75
N ASP A 83 -14.39 8.30 -1.59
CA ASP A 83 -15.61 8.93 -2.05
C ASP A 83 -16.32 8.16 -3.19
N GLY A 84 -15.75 7.05 -3.66
CA GLY A 84 -16.29 6.31 -4.80
C GLY A 84 -16.30 7.14 -6.10
N ARG A 85 -15.39 8.12 -6.23
CA ARG A 85 -15.29 8.96 -7.45
C ARG A 85 -14.59 8.23 -8.60
N ILE A 86 -14.12 7.03 -8.33
CA ILE A 86 -13.41 6.15 -9.26
C ILE A 86 -13.97 4.74 -9.15
N PRO A 87 -13.82 3.88 -10.18
CA PRO A 87 -14.24 2.49 -10.13
C PRO A 87 -13.61 1.74 -8.94
N ASP A 88 -14.41 0.93 -8.26
CA ASP A 88 -13.95 0.02 -7.23
C ASP A 88 -13.96 -1.43 -7.75
N PRO A 89 -12.79 -2.07 -7.92
CA PRO A 89 -12.71 -3.46 -8.35
C PRO A 89 -12.91 -4.48 -7.22
N THR A 90 -13.14 -4.03 -5.97
CA THR A 90 -13.00 -4.86 -4.78
C THR A 90 -14.28 -5.06 -3.97
N GLY A 91 -15.44 -4.65 -4.51
CA GLY A 91 -16.71 -4.81 -3.81
C GLY A 91 -16.77 -4.08 -2.47
N GLY A 92 -16.21 -2.89 -2.39
CA GLY A 92 -16.22 -2.04 -1.20
C GLY A 92 -14.98 -2.10 -0.31
N MET A 93 -14.05 -3.04 -0.52
CA MET A 93 -12.85 -3.15 0.34
C MET A 93 -11.97 -1.91 0.25
N MET A 94 -11.61 -1.47 -0.96
CA MET A 94 -10.73 -0.31 -1.13
C MET A 94 -11.34 0.98 -0.54
N PRO A 95 -12.61 1.35 -0.80
CA PRO A 95 -13.23 2.49 -0.14
C PRO A 95 -13.25 2.40 1.39
N ASN A 96 -13.56 1.22 1.94
CA ASN A 96 -13.56 0.97 3.37
C ASN A 96 -12.18 1.20 4.00
N VAL A 97 -11.14 0.66 3.39
CA VAL A 97 -9.75 0.84 3.84
C VAL A 97 -9.34 2.30 3.74
N ALA A 98 -9.61 2.94 2.61
CA ALA A 98 -9.29 4.36 2.39
C ALA A 98 -9.88 5.26 3.48
N ALA A 99 -11.13 5.03 3.88
CA ALA A 99 -11.81 5.78 4.94
C ALA A 99 -11.09 5.70 6.30
N GLY A 100 -10.39 4.59 6.57
CA GLY A 100 -9.60 4.35 7.78
C GLY A 100 -8.22 4.99 7.80
N ILE A 101 -7.75 5.58 6.69
CA ILE A 101 -6.42 6.18 6.59
C ILE A 101 -6.42 7.60 7.15
N ALA A 102 -5.67 7.85 8.20
CA ALA A 102 -5.40 9.18 8.76
C ALA A 102 -6.64 10.10 8.83
N TYR A 103 -6.46 11.39 8.58
CA TYR A 103 -7.55 12.38 8.54
C TYR A 103 -7.93 12.73 7.11
N ARG A 104 -9.14 13.23 6.90
CA ARG A 104 -9.61 13.65 5.59
C ARG A 104 -8.65 14.61 4.87
N ALA A 105 -8.04 15.56 5.58
CA ALA A 105 -7.05 16.47 5.01
C ALA A 105 -5.83 15.73 4.42
N VAL A 106 -5.37 14.66 5.09
CA VAL A 106 -4.31 13.77 4.59
C VAL A 106 -4.79 13.01 3.36
N ARG A 107 -6.00 12.42 3.42
CA ARG A 107 -6.58 11.65 2.30
C ARG A 107 -6.81 12.47 1.04
N ASN A 108 -7.11 13.76 1.17
CA ASN A 108 -7.26 14.66 0.02
C ASN A 108 -5.99 14.82 -0.81
N ARG A 109 -4.83 14.55 -0.25
CA ARG A 109 -3.54 14.70 -0.91
C ARG A 109 -2.74 13.39 -0.99
N GLY A 110 -2.78 12.58 0.05
CA GLY A 110 -2.10 11.28 0.10
C GLY A 110 -2.54 10.40 -1.06
N THR A 111 -1.58 9.73 -1.71
CA THR A 111 -1.80 8.92 -2.91
C THR A 111 -1.50 7.46 -2.66
N ILE A 112 -2.18 6.58 -3.39
CA ILE A 112 -1.99 5.14 -3.27
C ILE A 112 -0.54 4.73 -3.61
N GLY A 113 0.04 5.28 -4.68
CA GLY A 113 1.44 5.02 -5.05
C GLY A 113 2.42 5.59 -4.03
N GLY A 114 2.18 6.81 -3.53
CA GLY A 114 3.03 7.41 -2.51
C GLY A 114 3.07 6.63 -1.20
N SER A 115 1.92 6.04 -0.80
CA SER A 115 1.85 5.14 0.37
C SER A 115 2.68 3.88 0.17
N LEU A 116 2.57 3.25 -1.00
CA LEU A 116 3.32 2.02 -1.32
C LEU A 116 4.83 2.26 -1.34
N VAL A 117 5.29 3.36 -1.99
CA VAL A 117 6.73 3.68 -2.10
C VAL A 117 7.31 4.15 -0.77
N HIS A 118 6.49 4.73 0.11
CA HIS A 118 6.94 5.07 1.46
C HIS A 118 7.33 3.83 2.28
N ALA A 119 6.73 2.68 1.96
CA ALA A 119 7.02 1.38 2.54
C ALA A 119 7.00 1.37 4.08
N ASP A 120 6.00 2.04 4.67
CA ASP A 120 5.69 1.91 6.09
C ASP A 120 4.95 0.60 6.33
N PRO A 121 5.46 -0.33 7.17
CA PRO A 121 4.79 -1.62 7.42
C PRO A 121 3.38 -1.48 8.00
N ALA A 122 3.12 -0.37 8.71
CA ALA A 122 1.82 -0.08 9.32
C ALA A 122 0.84 0.64 8.37
N ALA A 123 1.25 0.87 7.10
CA ALA A 123 0.39 1.49 6.11
C ALA A 123 -0.67 0.50 5.58
N ASP A 124 -1.91 0.97 5.50
CA ASP A 124 -3.06 0.15 5.14
C ASP A 124 -2.94 -0.48 3.74
N TRP A 125 -2.43 0.26 2.75
CA TRP A 125 -2.40 -0.19 1.35
C TRP A 125 -1.49 -1.37 1.09
N ILE A 126 -0.34 -1.47 1.74
CA ILE A 126 0.59 -2.55 1.43
C ILE A 126 0.01 -3.91 1.82
N THR A 127 -0.68 -3.98 2.95
CA THR A 127 -1.37 -5.20 3.41
C THR A 127 -2.59 -5.51 2.56
N THR A 128 -3.44 -4.52 2.31
CA THR A 128 -4.69 -4.67 1.56
C THR A 128 -4.43 -5.10 0.12
N LEU A 129 -3.52 -4.42 -0.58
CA LEU A 129 -3.23 -4.70 -1.98
C LEU A 129 -2.46 -6.02 -2.16
N ALA A 130 -1.63 -6.42 -1.18
CA ALA A 130 -1.03 -7.75 -1.15
C ALA A 130 -2.11 -8.84 -1.04
N ALA A 131 -3.14 -8.65 -0.20
CA ALA A 131 -4.24 -9.59 -0.07
C ALA A 131 -5.09 -9.69 -1.35
N ILE A 132 -5.32 -8.59 -2.04
CA ILE A 132 -6.05 -8.56 -3.32
C ILE A 132 -5.22 -9.20 -4.46
N GLY A 133 -3.90 -9.34 -4.28
CA GLY A 133 -3.01 -9.82 -5.32
C GLY A 133 -2.69 -8.76 -6.37
N ALA A 134 -2.63 -7.51 -5.96
CA ALA A 134 -2.31 -6.39 -6.84
C ALA A 134 -0.82 -6.38 -7.25
N GLU A 135 -0.56 -5.73 -8.37
CA GLU A 135 0.77 -5.50 -8.90
C GLU A 135 1.02 -4.00 -9.10
N VAL A 136 2.24 -3.56 -8.95
CA VAL A 136 2.66 -2.22 -9.35
C VAL A 136 3.46 -2.27 -10.64
N THR A 137 3.31 -1.24 -11.46
CA THR A 137 4.20 -1.00 -12.60
C THR A 137 5.19 0.08 -12.20
N VAL A 138 6.46 -0.22 -12.34
CA VAL A 138 7.55 0.73 -12.19
C VAL A 138 8.20 0.99 -13.55
N THR A 139 8.69 2.20 -13.75
CA THR A 139 9.32 2.63 -14.99
C THR A 139 10.67 3.27 -14.67
N GLY A 140 11.69 2.93 -15.41
CA GLY A 140 13.04 3.50 -15.37
C GLY A 140 13.57 3.75 -16.78
N ILE A 141 14.83 4.14 -16.87
CA ILE A 141 15.51 4.37 -18.15
C ILE A 141 15.56 3.10 -19.03
N ASP A 142 15.62 1.93 -18.40
CA ASP A 142 15.72 0.64 -19.08
C ASP A 142 14.34 0.05 -19.46
N GLY A 143 13.25 0.77 -19.20
CA GLY A 143 11.89 0.34 -19.51
C GLY A 143 11.00 0.13 -18.30
N GLN A 144 9.98 -0.71 -18.47
CA GLN A 144 8.97 -0.98 -17.45
C GLN A 144 9.07 -2.42 -16.94
N ARG A 145 8.77 -2.61 -15.66
CA ARG A 145 8.57 -3.93 -15.04
C ARG A 145 7.41 -3.93 -14.07
N ARG A 146 6.83 -5.10 -13.85
CA ARG A 146 5.79 -5.31 -12.83
C ARG A 146 6.38 -5.96 -11.58
N ILE A 147 5.85 -5.59 -10.43
CA ILE A 147 6.21 -6.15 -9.13
C ILE A 147 4.92 -6.44 -8.39
N ALA A 148 4.75 -7.67 -7.90
CA ALA A 148 3.65 -7.99 -6.99
C ALA A 148 3.79 -7.16 -5.69
N VAL A 149 2.68 -6.63 -5.17
CA VAL A 149 2.71 -5.73 -4.01
C VAL A 149 3.33 -6.40 -2.79
N ASP A 150 3.14 -7.72 -2.60
CA ASP A 150 3.76 -8.51 -1.53
C ASP A 150 5.30 -8.65 -1.65
N LYS A 151 5.88 -8.27 -2.80
CA LYS A 151 7.32 -8.25 -3.09
C LYS A 151 7.89 -6.83 -3.21
N LEU A 152 7.02 -5.81 -3.17
CA LEU A 152 7.43 -4.42 -3.34
C LEU A 152 8.26 -3.93 -2.17
N MET A 153 7.78 -4.17 -0.95
CA MET A 153 8.47 -3.79 0.27
C MET A 153 9.55 -4.82 0.61
N VAL A 154 10.78 -4.37 0.82
CA VAL A 154 11.92 -5.21 1.20
C VAL A 154 12.14 -5.16 2.71
N SER A 155 12.18 -3.95 3.25
CA SER A 155 12.28 -3.68 4.68
C SER A 155 11.52 -2.40 5.04
N THR A 156 11.50 -2.02 6.30
CA THR A 156 10.87 -0.78 6.77
C THR A 156 11.44 0.44 6.05
N PHE A 157 10.58 1.19 5.34
CA PHE A 157 10.91 2.34 4.51
C PHE A 157 11.81 2.05 3.31
N GLU A 158 11.88 0.79 2.88
CA GLU A 158 12.67 0.35 1.74
C GLU A 158 11.84 -0.50 0.78
N THR A 159 11.94 -0.20 -0.51
CA THR A 159 11.27 -0.93 -1.58
C THR A 159 12.27 -1.60 -2.50
N SER A 160 11.78 -2.50 -3.36
CA SER A 160 12.55 -3.13 -4.43
C SER A 160 12.74 -2.24 -5.67
N LEU A 161 12.34 -0.95 -5.61
CA LEU A 161 12.67 0.02 -6.64
C LEU A 161 14.18 0.29 -6.63
N VAL A 162 14.78 0.34 -7.82
CA VAL A 162 16.17 0.76 -7.96
C VAL A 162 16.25 2.26 -8.22
N ALA A 163 17.44 2.84 -8.05
CA ALA A 163 17.66 4.25 -8.31
C ALA A 163 17.26 4.62 -9.74
N GLY A 164 16.53 5.73 -9.90
CA GLY A 164 16.01 6.18 -11.19
C GLY A 164 14.69 5.54 -11.62
N GLU A 165 14.10 4.63 -10.84
CA GLU A 165 12.77 4.11 -11.10
C GLU A 165 11.67 4.94 -10.43
N LEU A 166 10.52 5.00 -11.11
CA LEU A 166 9.29 5.63 -10.64
C LEU A 166 8.15 4.63 -10.65
N LEU A 167 7.42 4.49 -9.54
CA LEU A 167 6.15 3.75 -9.52
C LEU A 167 5.10 4.59 -10.26
N VAL A 168 4.55 4.06 -11.34
CA VAL A 168 3.64 4.80 -12.23
C VAL A 168 2.19 4.35 -12.11
N SER A 169 1.92 3.09 -11.81
CA SER A 169 0.55 2.59 -11.68
C SER A 169 0.44 1.37 -10.76
N ILE A 170 -0.79 1.10 -10.33
CA ILE A 170 -1.18 -0.06 -9.53
C ILE A 170 -2.30 -0.80 -10.27
N ARG A 171 -2.07 -2.05 -10.63
CA ARG A 171 -3.04 -2.94 -11.23
C ARG A 171 -3.72 -3.74 -10.13
N VAL A 172 -5.01 -3.51 -9.95
CA VAL A 172 -5.84 -4.15 -8.92
C VAL A 172 -6.81 -5.11 -9.59
N PRO A 173 -6.69 -6.43 -9.38
CA PRO A 173 -7.61 -7.41 -9.92
C PRO A 173 -9.05 -7.15 -9.46
N LYS A 174 -10.01 -7.36 -10.37
CA LYS A 174 -11.42 -7.32 -10.03
C LYS A 174 -11.79 -8.56 -9.24
N LEU A 175 -12.36 -8.38 -8.06
CA LEU A 175 -12.96 -9.49 -7.32
C LEU A 175 -14.29 -9.88 -7.99
N SER A 176 -14.64 -11.17 -7.92
CA SER A 176 -15.91 -11.66 -8.41
C SER A 176 -17.08 -11.17 -7.54
N SER A 177 -18.30 -11.28 -8.07
CA SER A 177 -19.53 -10.91 -7.34
C SER A 177 -19.73 -11.72 -6.05
N ASP A 178 -19.18 -12.93 -6.00
CA ASP A 178 -19.34 -13.88 -4.90
C ASP A 178 -18.14 -13.83 -3.93
N ALA A 179 -17.16 -12.99 -4.24
CA ALA A 179 -15.99 -12.81 -3.39
C ALA A 179 -16.40 -12.19 -2.05
N LYS A 180 -15.76 -12.69 -1.00
CA LYS A 180 -15.84 -12.10 0.35
C LYS A 180 -14.47 -11.54 0.70
N TRP A 181 -14.48 -10.44 1.44
CA TRP A 181 -13.27 -9.86 1.98
C TRP A 181 -13.44 -9.53 3.46
N GLY A 182 -12.35 -9.62 4.20
CA GLY A 182 -12.26 -9.19 5.58
C GLY A 182 -11.04 -8.29 5.77
N PHE A 183 -11.22 -7.22 6.53
CA PHE A 183 -10.14 -6.32 6.91
C PHE A 183 -10.32 -5.88 8.35
N TYR A 184 -9.28 -6.02 9.15
CA TYR A 184 -9.28 -5.50 10.50
C TYR A 184 -7.96 -4.83 10.82
N LYS A 185 -8.06 -3.61 11.33
CA LYS A 185 -6.96 -2.78 11.78
C LYS A 185 -7.14 -2.47 13.26
N PHE A 186 -6.18 -2.87 14.05
CA PHE A 186 -6.09 -2.47 15.44
C PHE A 186 -5.19 -1.24 15.56
N CYS A 187 -5.72 -0.17 16.11
CA CYS A 187 -5.01 1.07 16.42
C CYS A 187 -5.70 1.74 17.62
N ARG A 188 -4.98 2.57 18.35
CA ARG A 188 -5.52 3.25 19.55
C ARG A 188 -6.64 4.22 19.21
N LYS A 189 -6.57 4.85 18.05
CA LYS A 189 -7.53 5.84 17.58
C LYS A 189 -7.71 5.71 16.08
N THR A 190 -8.95 5.83 15.60
CA THR A 190 -9.26 5.78 14.16
C THR A 190 -8.39 6.75 13.37
N GLY A 191 -7.75 6.25 12.32
CA GLY A 191 -6.85 7.01 11.46
C GLY A 191 -5.38 6.96 11.88
N GLU A 192 -5.03 6.44 13.04
CA GLU A 192 -3.64 6.18 13.42
C GLU A 192 -3.07 4.97 12.68
N PHE A 193 -1.74 4.83 12.70
CA PHE A 193 -1.05 3.65 12.19
C PHE A 193 -1.48 2.40 12.97
N ALA A 194 -1.46 1.27 12.29
CA ALA A 194 -1.83 0.00 12.87
C ALA A 194 -0.76 -0.51 13.84
N GLU A 195 -1.18 -1.02 14.99
CA GLU A 195 -0.38 -1.89 15.84
C GLU A 195 -0.45 -3.35 15.34
N ALA A 196 -1.60 -3.73 14.79
CA ALA A 196 -1.79 -4.99 14.08
C ALA A 196 -2.86 -4.81 12.99
N MET A 197 -2.70 -5.51 11.88
CA MET A 197 -3.67 -5.44 10.79
C MET A 197 -3.66 -6.75 10.01
N SER A 198 -4.84 -7.15 9.52
CA SER A 198 -4.99 -8.35 8.70
C SER A 198 -6.00 -8.10 7.59
N ALA A 199 -5.74 -8.69 6.44
CA ALA A 199 -6.63 -8.66 5.28
C ALA A 199 -6.85 -10.09 4.76
N VAL A 200 -8.08 -10.41 4.41
CA VAL A 200 -8.51 -11.73 3.92
C VAL A 200 -9.31 -11.55 2.65
N ILE A 201 -9.02 -12.36 1.65
CA ILE A 201 -9.81 -12.49 0.42
C ILE A 201 -10.21 -13.95 0.26
N VAL A 202 -11.48 -14.19 -0.04
CA VAL A 202 -12.02 -15.49 -0.46
C VAL A 202 -12.82 -15.26 -1.74
N ASP A 203 -12.27 -15.64 -2.86
CA ASP A 203 -12.88 -15.48 -4.18
C ASP A 203 -13.00 -16.85 -4.87
N PRO A 204 -14.11 -17.59 -4.68
CA PRO A 204 -14.28 -18.95 -5.20
C PRO A 204 -14.27 -18.98 -6.71
N ALA A 205 -14.82 -17.97 -7.39
CA ALA A 205 -14.87 -17.95 -8.86
C ALA A 205 -13.48 -17.83 -9.49
N ARG A 206 -12.53 -17.23 -8.78
CA ARG A 206 -11.12 -17.13 -9.19
C ARG A 206 -10.25 -18.23 -8.61
N GLY A 207 -10.78 -19.02 -7.68
CA GLY A 207 -10.02 -20.00 -6.92
C GLY A 207 -8.95 -19.35 -6.02
N ASP A 208 -9.17 -18.09 -5.62
CA ASP A 208 -8.19 -17.28 -4.88
C ASP A 208 -8.61 -17.17 -3.41
N ILE A 209 -7.72 -17.62 -2.54
CA ILE A 209 -7.87 -17.49 -1.08
C ILE A 209 -6.55 -16.92 -0.56
N ARG A 210 -6.61 -15.73 0.03
CA ARG A 210 -5.43 -15.05 0.56
C ARG A 210 -5.68 -14.53 1.95
N VAL A 211 -4.71 -14.72 2.82
CA VAL A 211 -4.63 -14.13 4.15
C VAL A 211 -3.30 -13.42 4.26
N VAL A 212 -3.35 -12.15 4.64
CA VAL A 212 -2.15 -11.32 4.79
C VAL A 212 -2.17 -10.65 6.16
N ILE A 213 -1.06 -10.77 6.87
CA ILE A 213 -0.82 -10.12 8.16
C ILE A 213 0.13 -8.94 7.92
N GLY A 214 -0.32 -7.75 8.24
CA GLY A 214 0.44 -6.49 8.13
C GLY A 214 0.79 -5.89 9.47
N ALA A 215 1.31 -4.66 9.44
CA ALA A 215 1.89 -3.99 10.60
C ALA A 215 2.95 -4.85 11.29
N THR A 216 3.76 -5.54 10.51
CA THR A 216 4.89 -6.34 10.93
C THR A 216 6.15 -5.46 11.03
N ASP A 217 7.26 -6.02 11.50
CA ASP A 217 8.52 -5.27 11.58
C ASP A 217 9.16 -5.03 10.19
N THR A 218 8.68 -5.77 9.19
CA THR A 218 9.19 -5.72 7.81
C THR A 218 8.04 -5.70 6.80
N ARG A 219 8.09 -6.54 5.77
CA ARG A 219 7.05 -6.70 4.76
C ARG A 219 5.83 -7.47 5.31
N PRO A 220 4.62 -7.27 4.76
CA PRO A 220 3.46 -8.06 5.13
C PRO A 220 3.69 -9.56 4.87
N VAL A 221 3.16 -10.39 5.75
CA VAL A 221 3.27 -11.85 5.67
C VAL A 221 2.06 -12.43 4.97
N VAL A 222 2.28 -13.04 3.82
CA VAL A 222 1.25 -13.79 3.07
C VAL A 222 1.26 -15.23 3.59
N ILE A 223 0.11 -15.70 4.07
CA ILE A 223 -0.03 -17.06 4.62
C ILE A 223 -0.19 -18.06 3.48
N ALA A 224 0.71 -19.04 3.41
CA ALA A 224 0.78 -20.02 2.32
C ALA A 224 -0.47 -20.94 2.27
N ASP A 225 -0.96 -21.39 3.42
CA ASP A 225 -2.15 -22.24 3.53
C ASP A 225 -3.33 -21.46 4.15
N ALA A 226 -3.78 -20.46 3.43
CA ALA A 226 -4.89 -19.61 3.85
C ALA A 226 -6.21 -20.38 3.98
N ALA A 227 -6.45 -21.39 3.12
CA ALA A 227 -7.67 -22.18 3.15
C ALA A 227 -7.79 -23.01 4.44
N THR A 228 -6.71 -23.66 4.85
CA THR A 228 -6.68 -24.38 6.14
C THR A 228 -6.86 -23.43 7.31
N LEU A 229 -6.21 -22.29 7.31
CA LEU A 229 -6.35 -21.30 8.38
C LEU A 229 -7.79 -20.78 8.52
N ILE A 230 -8.49 -20.49 7.43
CA ILE A 230 -9.90 -20.05 7.47
C ILE A 230 -10.80 -21.16 7.98
N SER A 231 -10.55 -22.43 7.59
CA SER A 231 -11.36 -23.57 8.04
C SER A 231 -11.06 -24.00 9.48
N LYS A 232 -9.88 -23.68 10.01
CA LYS A 232 -9.41 -24.02 11.36
C LYS A 232 -8.83 -22.80 12.08
N PRO A 233 -9.69 -21.84 12.46
CA PRO A 233 -9.21 -20.59 13.08
C PRO A 233 -8.51 -20.77 14.41
N GLU A 234 -8.69 -21.92 15.07
CA GLU A 234 -7.94 -22.30 16.28
C GLU A 234 -6.42 -22.37 16.02
N SER A 235 -5.98 -22.56 14.76
CA SER A 235 -4.57 -22.58 14.38
C SER A 235 -3.92 -21.18 14.30
N ILE A 236 -4.67 -20.10 14.46
CA ILE A 236 -4.14 -18.72 14.35
C ILE A 236 -2.93 -18.50 15.27
N ALA A 237 -2.95 -19.02 16.50
CA ALA A 237 -1.84 -18.88 17.44
C ALA A 237 -0.55 -19.50 16.86
N THR A 238 -0.65 -20.72 16.36
CA THR A 238 0.46 -21.43 15.71
C THR A 238 1.01 -20.65 14.50
N VAL A 239 0.11 -20.16 13.66
CA VAL A 239 0.52 -19.35 12.49
C VAL A 239 1.28 -18.10 12.88
N ILE A 240 0.87 -17.40 13.94
CA ILE A 240 1.59 -16.22 14.46
C ILE A 240 2.98 -16.60 14.95
N GLU A 241 3.10 -17.69 15.70
CA GLU A 241 4.37 -18.19 16.23
C GLU A 241 5.34 -18.66 15.12
N GLU A 242 4.86 -19.50 14.21
CA GLU A 242 5.66 -20.06 13.11
C GLU A 242 6.20 -18.99 12.15
N ASN A 243 5.49 -17.88 12.01
CA ASN A 243 5.95 -16.75 11.19
C ASN A 243 6.76 -15.71 11.97
N GLY A 244 7.06 -15.95 13.26
CA GLY A 244 7.84 -15.03 14.09
C GLY A 244 7.18 -13.67 14.27
N LEU A 245 5.83 -13.62 14.32
CA LEU A 245 5.05 -12.39 14.33
C LEU A 245 4.73 -11.90 15.75
N ALA A 246 5.32 -12.45 16.77
CA ALA A 246 5.09 -12.07 18.16
C ALA A 246 6.41 -11.76 18.86
N ASN A 247 6.60 -10.52 19.27
CA ASN A 247 7.76 -10.10 20.05
C ASN A 247 7.52 -10.32 21.55
N ASP A 248 6.25 -10.23 21.97
CA ASP A 248 5.80 -10.47 23.34
C ASP A 248 4.33 -10.95 23.38
N ALA A 249 3.81 -11.17 24.57
CA ALA A 249 2.45 -11.64 24.78
C ALA A 249 1.37 -10.65 24.31
N TYR A 250 1.62 -9.35 24.42
CA TYR A 250 0.69 -8.32 23.93
C TYR A 250 0.65 -8.32 22.40
N ASP A 251 1.82 -8.30 21.77
CA ASP A 251 1.94 -8.32 20.30
C ASP A 251 1.30 -9.58 19.71
N ALA A 252 1.55 -10.75 20.32
CA ALA A 252 0.87 -12.00 19.96
C ALA A 252 -0.66 -11.86 20.02
N GLN A 253 -1.17 -11.29 21.12
CA GLN A 253 -2.61 -11.16 21.33
C GLN A 253 -3.28 -10.22 20.36
N VAL A 254 -2.72 -9.03 20.09
CA VAL A 254 -3.33 -8.06 19.16
C VAL A 254 -3.33 -8.58 17.73
N ARG A 255 -2.27 -9.30 17.31
CA ARG A 255 -2.21 -9.94 15.99
C ARG A 255 -3.20 -11.08 15.83
N ARG A 256 -3.32 -11.94 16.88
CA ARG A 256 -4.34 -13.01 16.90
C ARG A 256 -5.75 -12.46 16.75
N VAL A 257 -6.08 -11.41 17.52
CA VAL A 257 -7.40 -10.77 17.45
C VAL A 257 -7.63 -10.10 16.12
N SER A 258 -6.61 -9.42 15.57
CA SER A 258 -6.70 -8.78 14.26
C SER A 258 -7.00 -9.81 13.16
N LEU A 259 -6.25 -10.90 13.15
CA LEU A 259 -6.42 -11.96 12.17
C LEU A 259 -7.77 -12.68 12.32
N TRP A 260 -8.15 -13.01 13.55
CA TRP A 260 -9.45 -13.61 13.83
C TRP A 260 -10.60 -12.75 13.31
N ARG A 261 -10.61 -11.46 13.64
CA ARG A 261 -11.68 -10.53 13.21
C ARG A 261 -11.73 -10.31 11.71
N ALA A 262 -10.60 -10.40 11.01
CA ALA A 262 -10.59 -10.36 9.55
C ALA A 262 -11.16 -11.66 8.94
N ILE A 263 -10.81 -12.82 9.49
CA ILE A 263 -11.34 -14.13 9.06
C ILE A 263 -12.85 -14.23 9.34
N GLU A 264 -13.32 -13.79 10.51
CA GLU A 264 -14.73 -13.81 10.89
C GLU A 264 -15.64 -13.12 9.86
N GLN A 265 -15.16 -12.07 9.18
CA GLN A 265 -15.91 -11.32 8.16
C GLN A 265 -16.14 -12.12 6.87
N VAL A 266 -15.38 -13.16 6.60
CA VAL A 266 -15.51 -14.00 5.39
C VAL A 266 -16.15 -15.36 5.66
N MET A 267 -16.32 -15.69 6.93
CA MET A 267 -17.02 -16.94 7.32
C MET A 267 -18.49 -16.91 6.91
N PRO A 268 -19.12 -18.09 6.76
CA PRO A 268 -20.55 -18.23 6.43
C PRO A 268 -21.46 -17.53 7.44
#